data_3138fd36e264feddc67f7c615f88d2bd
#
_entry.id   3138fd36e264feddc67f7c615f88d2bd
#
_cell.length_a   1.000
_cell.length_b   1.000
_cell.length_c   1.000
_cell.angle_alpha   90.00
_cell.angle_beta   90.00
_cell.angle_gamma   90.00
#
_symmetry.space_group_name_H-M   'P 1'
#
loop_
_entity.id
_entity.type
_entity.pdbx_description
1 polymer ?
#
loop_
_entity_poly.entity_id
_entity_poly.type
_entity_poly.pdbx_seq_one_letter_code
_entity_poly.pdbx_strand_id
1 'polypeptide(L)'
;KGRNVVLEKSFGAPTITKDGVSVAKEIELTDKFENMGAQMVKEVSSQTSDIAGDGTTTATVLAQAMVREGLKAVAAGMNPMDLKRGMDKAVAATVIELKGMSKPCSDSKAISQVGSISANSDANIGDIIAEAMDKVGKEGVITVEEGNSLDNELDVVEGMLFDRGYLSPYFVTNQQSMAAELEEPLVLLHDKKISNIRDLLPALEAVAKSGRPLLIIAEDVEGE
;
A
#
# COMPACT_ATOMS: atom_id res chain seq x y z
N LYS A 1 4.07 -7.63 16.70
CA LYS A 1 2.59 -7.66 16.60
C LYS A 1 2.00 -7.92 17.98
N GLY A 2 0.80 -7.31 18.22
CA GLY A 2 0.08 -7.43 19.49
C GLY A 2 -0.67 -8.77 19.63
N ARG A 3 -1.54 -8.83 20.64
CA ARG A 3 -2.49 -9.93 20.85
C ARG A 3 -3.70 -9.77 19.93
N ASN A 4 -4.46 -10.84 19.73
CA ASN A 4 -5.76 -10.76 19.06
C ASN A 4 -6.68 -9.78 19.80
N VAL A 5 -7.32 -8.92 19.03
CA VAL A 5 -8.35 -7.98 19.48
C VAL A 5 -9.65 -8.33 18.76
N VAL A 6 -10.74 -8.30 19.49
CA VAL A 6 -12.09 -8.48 18.94
C VAL A 6 -12.64 -7.08 18.65
N LEU A 7 -12.96 -6.82 17.39
CA LEU A 7 -13.55 -5.58 16.92
C LEU A 7 -15.04 -5.81 16.67
N GLU A 8 -15.88 -5.01 17.30
CA GLU A 8 -17.32 -5.00 17.04
C GLU A 8 -17.59 -4.37 15.67
N LYS A 9 -18.49 -4.95 14.92
CA LYS A 9 -19.00 -4.35 13.67
C LYS A 9 -20.44 -3.94 13.85
N SER A 10 -20.83 -2.82 13.25
CA SER A 10 -22.22 -2.35 13.24
C SER A 10 -23.17 -3.35 12.58
N PHE A 11 -22.67 -4.19 11.67
CA PHE A 11 -23.41 -5.26 11.02
C PHE A 11 -22.49 -6.48 10.83
N GLY A 12 -22.99 -7.67 11.15
CA GLY A 12 -22.30 -8.94 10.99
C GLY A 12 -21.55 -9.41 12.24
N ALA A 13 -20.73 -10.43 12.06
CA ALA A 13 -19.95 -11.03 13.16
C ALA A 13 -18.76 -10.14 13.54
N PRO A 14 -18.33 -10.13 14.82
CA PRO A 14 -17.14 -9.44 15.25
C PRO A 14 -15.91 -9.93 14.48
N THR A 15 -14.98 -9.01 14.16
CA THR A 15 -13.72 -9.35 13.52
C THR A 15 -12.62 -9.55 14.56
N ILE A 16 -11.88 -10.63 14.45
CA ILE A 16 -10.70 -10.90 15.30
C ILE A 16 -9.46 -10.56 14.48
N THR A 17 -8.65 -9.66 14.97
CA THR A 17 -7.43 -9.23 14.26
C THR A 17 -6.26 -8.98 15.21
N LYS A 18 -5.03 -9.10 14.71
CA LYS A 18 -3.78 -8.65 15.34
C LYS A 18 -3.21 -7.42 14.67
N ASP A 19 -3.80 -6.99 13.57
CA ASP A 19 -3.28 -5.89 12.79
C ASP A 19 -3.51 -4.56 13.51
N GLY A 20 -2.41 -3.82 13.71
CA GLY A 20 -2.43 -2.59 14.48
C GLY A 20 -3.18 -1.45 13.78
N VAL A 21 -3.13 -1.36 12.45
CA VAL A 21 -3.87 -0.31 11.73
C VAL A 21 -5.37 -0.56 11.76
N SER A 22 -5.80 -1.82 11.61
CA SER A 22 -7.22 -2.19 11.71
C SER A 22 -7.78 -1.88 13.10
N VAL A 23 -7.02 -2.22 14.15
CA VAL A 23 -7.40 -1.88 15.54
C VAL A 23 -7.45 -0.37 15.74
N ALA A 24 -6.42 0.37 15.29
CA ALA A 24 -6.35 1.81 15.47
C ALA A 24 -7.52 2.54 14.79
N LYS A 25 -7.93 2.10 13.61
CA LYS A 25 -9.04 2.71 12.84
C LYS A 25 -10.38 2.62 13.55
N GLU A 26 -10.62 1.59 14.35
CA GLU A 26 -11.89 1.36 15.07
C GLU A 26 -11.96 2.09 16.42
N ILE A 27 -10.86 2.70 16.89
CA ILE A 27 -10.87 3.39 18.19
C ILE A 27 -11.61 4.71 18.07
N GLU A 28 -12.72 4.84 18.81
CA GLU A 28 -13.44 6.09 19.02
C GLU A 28 -13.64 6.33 20.50
N LEU A 29 -13.34 7.56 20.95
CA LEU A 29 -13.47 7.97 22.33
C LEU A 29 -14.60 8.97 22.47
N THR A 30 -15.32 8.90 23.59
CA THR A 30 -16.48 9.78 23.87
C THR A 30 -16.07 11.22 24.12
N ASP A 31 -14.93 11.45 24.76
CA ASP A 31 -14.40 12.80 24.93
C ASP A 31 -13.78 13.32 23.64
N LYS A 32 -14.21 14.53 23.23
CA LYS A 32 -13.79 15.14 21.98
C LYS A 32 -12.28 15.40 21.90
N PHE A 33 -11.64 15.81 22.99
CA PHE A 33 -10.22 16.13 23.03
C PHE A 33 -9.37 14.85 23.05
N GLU A 34 -9.80 13.86 23.82
CA GLU A 34 -9.15 12.55 23.81
C GLU A 34 -9.26 11.89 22.43
N ASN A 35 -10.44 12.03 21.78
CA ASN A 35 -10.64 11.51 20.43
C ASN A 35 -9.76 12.20 19.38
N MET A 36 -9.46 13.49 19.51
CA MET A 36 -8.48 14.16 18.67
C MET A 36 -7.08 13.51 18.78
N GLY A 37 -6.67 13.16 19.99
CA GLY A 37 -5.43 12.41 20.23
C GLY A 37 -5.46 11.02 19.56
N ALA A 38 -6.59 10.31 19.69
CA ALA A 38 -6.78 9.01 19.01
C ALA A 38 -6.68 9.13 17.50
N GLN A 39 -7.23 10.17 16.88
CA GLN A 39 -7.11 10.41 15.43
C GLN A 39 -5.64 10.61 15.00
N MET A 40 -4.84 11.34 15.78
CA MET A 40 -3.41 11.49 15.50
C MET A 40 -2.67 10.16 15.56
N VAL A 41 -3.01 9.28 16.49
CA VAL A 41 -2.42 7.93 16.58
C VAL A 41 -2.88 7.05 15.42
N LYS A 42 -4.13 7.18 14.97
CA LYS A 42 -4.62 6.50 13.76
C LYS A 42 -3.78 6.89 12.54
N GLU A 43 -3.45 8.17 12.40
CA GLU A 43 -2.63 8.68 11.31
C GLU A 43 -1.23 8.06 11.31
N VAL A 44 -0.56 7.97 12.47
CA VAL A 44 0.74 7.29 12.60
C VAL A 44 0.66 5.85 12.13
N SER A 45 -0.39 5.13 12.51
CA SER A 45 -0.59 3.74 12.13
C SER A 45 -0.85 3.59 10.63
N SER A 46 -1.70 4.45 10.05
CA SER A 46 -2.05 4.44 8.63
C SER A 46 -0.84 4.74 7.76
N GLN A 47 -0.09 5.80 8.03
CA GLN A 47 1.13 6.14 7.28
C GLN A 47 2.19 5.04 7.36
N THR A 48 2.32 4.37 8.51
CA THR A 48 3.25 3.24 8.63
C THR A 48 2.80 2.06 7.76
N SER A 49 1.50 1.79 7.72
CA SER A 49 0.93 0.74 6.85
C SER A 49 1.16 1.05 5.38
N ASP A 50 0.91 2.29 4.96
CA ASP A 50 1.02 2.71 3.56
C ASP A 50 2.47 2.67 3.05
N ILE A 51 3.45 3.03 3.90
CA ILE A 51 4.85 3.09 3.51
C ILE A 51 5.57 1.74 3.64
N ALA A 52 5.30 0.99 4.71
CA ALA A 52 6.04 -0.21 5.07
C ALA A 52 5.20 -1.50 5.05
N GLY A 53 3.88 -1.42 5.01
CA GLY A 53 2.96 -2.57 5.04
C GLY A 53 2.93 -3.33 6.37
N ASP A 54 3.88 -3.10 7.27
CA ASP A 54 3.99 -3.75 8.58
C ASP A 54 4.59 -2.79 9.62
N GLY A 55 4.63 -3.21 10.90
CA GLY A 55 5.21 -2.42 11.99
C GLY A 55 4.28 -1.37 12.60
N THR A 56 3.00 -1.37 12.25
CA THR A 56 2.00 -0.39 12.72
C THR A 56 1.88 -0.34 14.25
N THR A 57 1.88 -1.49 14.92
CA THR A 57 1.87 -1.58 16.38
C THR A 57 3.15 -0.99 16.99
N THR A 58 4.31 -1.28 16.41
CA THR A 58 5.60 -0.73 16.88
C THR A 58 5.64 0.79 16.74
N ALA A 59 5.20 1.31 15.59
CA ALA A 59 5.13 2.76 15.35
C ALA A 59 4.21 3.45 16.37
N THR A 60 3.06 2.86 16.68
CA THR A 60 2.11 3.38 17.68
C THR A 60 2.73 3.43 19.07
N VAL A 61 3.42 2.37 19.49
CA VAL A 61 4.10 2.32 20.79
C VAL A 61 5.24 3.34 20.87
N LEU A 62 6.02 3.50 19.79
CA LEU A 62 7.07 4.52 19.72
C LEU A 62 6.49 5.93 19.78
N ALA A 63 5.42 6.21 19.05
CA ALA A 63 4.73 7.50 19.11
C ALA A 63 4.24 7.81 20.52
N GLN A 64 3.61 6.86 21.20
CA GLN A 64 3.20 7.01 22.59
C GLN A 64 4.40 7.34 23.51
N ALA A 65 5.50 6.61 23.38
CA ALA A 65 6.68 6.83 24.19
C ALA A 65 7.29 8.23 23.96
N MET A 66 7.40 8.65 22.70
CA MET A 66 7.92 9.97 22.32
C MET A 66 7.03 11.10 22.89
N VAL A 67 5.71 10.99 22.73
CA VAL A 67 4.78 11.99 23.28
C VAL A 67 4.84 12.04 24.79
N ARG A 68 4.84 10.89 25.47
CA ARG A 68 4.89 10.80 26.92
C ARG A 68 6.16 11.43 27.50
N GLU A 69 7.31 11.14 26.92
CA GLU A 69 8.59 11.71 27.38
C GLU A 69 8.72 13.19 26.99
N GLY A 70 8.25 13.54 25.78
CA GLY A 70 8.23 14.93 25.32
C GLY A 70 7.35 15.84 26.20
N LEU A 71 6.19 15.37 26.63
CA LEU A 71 5.31 16.12 27.54
C LEU A 71 5.97 16.41 28.88
N LYS A 72 6.77 15.49 29.43
CA LYS A 72 7.53 15.74 30.66
C LYS A 72 8.53 16.88 30.47
N ALA A 73 9.24 16.90 29.35
CA ALA A 73 10.20 17.95 29.02
C ALA A 73 9.53 19.32 28.84
N VAL A 74 8.37 19.37 28.16
CA VAL A 74 7.60 20.60 27.98
C VAL A 74 7.05 21.09 29.31
N ALA A 75 6.52 20.20 30.17
CA ALA A 75 6.06 20.56 31.49
C ALA A 75 7.18 21.08 32.41
N ALA A 76 8.41 20.64 32.16
CA ALA A 76 9.61 21.17 32.83
C ALA A 76 10.12 22.51 32.25
N GLY A 77 9.41 23.12 31.29
CA GLY A 77 9.72 24.43 30.72
C GLY A 77 10.56 24.39 29.43
N MET A 78 10.79 23.24 28.84
CA MET A 78 11.48 23.14 27.55
C MET A 78 10.60 23.70 26.42
N ASN A 79 11.20 24.43 25.50
CA ASN A 79 10.50 24.93 24.32
C ASN A 79 10.10 23.77 23.39
N PRO A 80 8.80 23.59 23.08
CA PRO A 80 8.33 22.48 22.22
C PRO A 80 8.98 22.46 20.84
N MET A 81 9.28 23.62 20.27
CA MET A 81 9.89 23.71 18.94
C MET A 81 11.36 23.28 18.95
N ASP A 82 12.08 23.55 20.03
CA ASP A 82 13.46 23.07 20.19
C ASP A 82 13.49 21.58 20.45
N LEU A 83 12.55 21.06 21.24
CA LEU A 83 12.34 19.63 21.42
C LEU A 83 12.08 18.94 20.08
N LYS A 84 11.17 19.47 19.27
CA LYS A 84 10.89 18.96 17.91
C LYS A 84 12.13 18.92 17.03
N ARG A 85 12.92 19.98 16.99
CA ARG A 85 14.20 20.01 16.23
C ARG A 85 15.20 18.95 16.73
N GLY A 86 15.24 18.72 18.04
CA GLY A 86 16.05 17.65 18.64
C GLY A 86 15.57 16.25 18.20
N MET A 87 14.28 16.03 18.22
CA MET A 87 13.66 14.77 17.74
C MET A 87 13.95 14.53 16.26
N ASP A 88 13.80 15.53 15.41
CA ASP A 88 14.09 15.43 13.97
C ASP A 88 15.56 15.01 13.70
N LYS A 89 16.52 15.60 14.43
CA LYS A 89 17.93 15.20 14.36
C LYS A 89 18.16 13.77 14.83
N ALA A 90 17.53 13.36 15.94
CA ALA A 90 17.63 12.01 16.45
C ALA A 90 17.06 10.98 15.48
N VAL A 91 15.90 11.28 14.88
CA VAL A 91 15.27 10.41 13.87
C VAL A 91 16.20 10.28 12.65
N ALA A 92 16.72 11.38 12.12
CA ALA A 92 17.63 11.34 10.97
C ALA A 92 18.88 10.48 11.24
N ALA A 93 19.51 10.62 12.41
CA ALA A 93 20.65 9.82 12.79
C ALA A 93 20.27 8.34 12.97
N THR A 94 19.15 8.05 13.63
CA THR A 94 18.65 6.68 13.81
C THR A 94 18.36 5.98 12.49
N VAL A 95 17.75 6.68 11.54
CA VAL A 95 17.46 6.12 10.20
C VAL A 95 18.74 5.76 9.44
N ILE A 96 19.79 6.57 9.56
CA ILE A 96 21.10 6.27 8.95
C ILE A 96 21.67 4.98 9.53
N GLU A 97 21.68 4.83 10.86
CA GLU A 97 22.17 3.63 11.54
C GLU A 97 21.34 2.40 11.19
N LEU A 98 20.00 2.52 11.16
CA LEU A 98 19.11 1.43 10.79
C LEU A 98 19.35 0.96 9.34
N LYS A 99 19.60 1.89 8.40
CA LYS A 99 19.97 1.55 7.03
C LYS A 99 21.28 0.78 6.96
N GLY A 100 22.26 1.14 7.78
CA GLY A 100 23.53 0.42 7.88
C GLY A 100 23.40 -0.98 8.46
N MET A 101 22.43 -1.20 9.36
CA MET A 101 22.14 -2.48 9.98
C MET A 101 21.25 -3.39 9.13
N SER A 102 20.51 -2.83 8.17
CA SER A 102 19.58 -3.57 7.32
C SER A 102 20.35 -4.52 6.40
N LYS A 103 19.78 -5.70 6.18
CA LYS A 103 20.30 -6.70 5.24
C LYS A 103 19.32 -6.83 4.08
N PRO A 104 19.81 -6.84 2.82
CA PRO A 104 18.96 -7.08 1.67
C PRO A 104 18.33 -8.48 1.76
N CYS A 105 17.03 -8.54 1.50
CA CYS A 105 16.31 -9.79 1.38
C CYS A 105 16.43 -10.29 -0.07
N SER A 106 17.36 -11.19 -0.33
CA SER A 106 17.74 -11.57 -1.70
C SER A 106 17.47 -13.03 -2.04
N ASP A 107 17.29 -13.90 -1.06
CA ASP A 107 17.02 -15.32 -1.26
C ASP A 107 15.56 -15.67 -0.89
N SER A 108 15.01 -16.67 -1.56
CA SER A 108 13.64 -17.15 -1.37
C SER A 108 13.34 -17.50 0.09
N LYS A 109 14.32 -18.07 0.80
CA LYS A 109 14.17 -18.41 2.22
C LYS A 109 14.01 -17.17 3.10
N ALA A 110 14.77 -16.12 2.85
CA ALA A 110 14.63 -14.86 3.59
C ALA A 110 13.28 -14.20 3.29
N ILE A 111 12.82 -14.27 2.05
CA ILE A 111 11.49 -13.78 1.64
C ILE A 111 10.38 -14.55 2.37
N SER A 112 10.43 -15.89 2.38
CA SER A 112 9.49 -16.73 3.12
C SER A 112 9.47 -16.39 4.61
N GLN A 113 10.63 -16.18 5.24
CA GLN A 113 10.71 -15.81 6.66
C GLN A 113 10.08 -14.45 6.95
N VAL A 114 10.33 -13.44 6.11
CA VAL A 114 9.71 -12.12 6.24
C VAL A 114 8.21 -12.21 6.01
N GLY A 115 7.77 -12.92 4.97
CA GLY A 115 6.36 -13.16 4.70
C GLY A 115 5.65 -13.86 5.85
N SER A 116 6.26 -14.90 6.41
CA SER A 116 5.71 -15.63 7.56
C SER A 116 5.56 -14.73 8.79
N ILE A 117 6.55 -13.89 9.11
CA ILE A 117 6.47 -12.93 10.22
C ILE A 117 5.33 -11.93 9.97
N SER A 118 5.22 -11.42 8.77
CA SER A 118 4.16 -10.48 8.38
C SER A 118 2.77 -11.13 8.47
N ALA A 119 2.66 -12.40 8.12
CA ALA A 119 1.45 -13.22 8.21
C ALA A 119 1.20 -13.81 9.62
N ASN A 120 1.67 -13.19 10.69
CA ASN A 120 1.51 -13.66 12.07
C ASN A 120 2.14 -15.03 12.38
N SER A 121 3.29 -15.32 11.80
CA SER A 121 4.04 -16.58 11.92
C SER A 121 3.38 -17.75 11.18
N ASP A 122 2.59 -17.48 10.15
CA ASP A 122 2.07 -18.50 9.25
C ASP A 122 3.12 -18.81 8.17
N ALA A 123 3.71 -19.99 8.27
CA ALA A 123 4.75 -20.42 7.34
C ALA A 123 4.19 -20.69 5.93
N ASN A 124 2.95 -21.19 5.83
CA ASN A 124 2.34 -21.50 4.54
C ASN A 124 2.16 -20.24 3.69
N ILE A 125 1.68 -19.15 4.31
CA ILE A 125 1.54 -17.86 3.63
C ILE A 125 2.93 -17.33 3.23
N GLY A 126 3.92 -17.45 4.11
CA GLY A 126 5.30 -17.05 3.80
C GLY A 126 5.88 -17.79 2.59
N ASP A 127 5.64 -19.08 2.50
CA ASP A 127 6.12 -19.93 1.39
C ASP A 127 5.42 -19.60 0.08
N ILE A 128 4.09 -19.38 0.08
CA ILE A 128 3.34 -18.92 -1.10
C ILE A 128 3.84 -17.56 -1.60
N ILE A 129 4.12 -16.62 -0.70
CA ILE A 129 4.67 -15.30 -1.07
C ILE A 129 6.07 -15.47 -1.69
N ALA A 130 6.92 -16.32 -1.13
CA ALA A 130 8.23 -16.58 -1.68
C ALA A 130 8.16 -17.24 -3.06
N GLU A 131 7.28 -18.22 -3.25
CA GLU A 131 7.01 -18.84 -4.54
C GLU A 131 6.50 -17.82 -5.57
N ALA A 132 5.57 -16.95 -5.18
CA ALA A 132 5.09 -15.88 -6.03
C ALA A 132 6.23 -14.96 -6.48
N MET A 133 7.06 -14.54 -5.52
CA MET A 133 8.21 -13.67 -5.80
C MET A 133 9.25 -14.33 -6.72
N ASP A 134 9.47 -15.62 -6.56
CA ASP A 134 10.38 -16.38 -7.44
C ASP A 134 9.85 -16.45 -8.88
N LYS A 135 8.52 -16.52 -9.06
CA LYS A 135 7.88 -16.57 -10.39
C LYS A 135 7.83 -15.20 -11.08
N VAL A 136 7.47 -14.14 -10.35
CA VAL A 136 7.28 -12.80 -10.94
C VAL A 136 8.53 -11.92 -10.85
N GLY A 137 9.52 -12.31 -10.05
CA GLY A 137 10.73 -11.52 -9.80
C GLY A 137 10.50 -10.35 -8.83
N LYS A 138 11.58 -9.64 -8.50
CA LYS A 138 11.57 -8.55 -7.50
C LYS A 138 10.78 -7.33 -7.93
N GLU A 139 10.62 -7.14 -9.21
CA GLU A 139 9.86 -6.02 -9.81
C GLU A 139 8.39 -6.39 -10.07
N GLY A 140 8.02 -7.65 -9.79
CA GLY A 140 6.65 -8.13 -9.98
C GLY A 140 5.69 -7.58 -8.94
N VAL A 141 4.43 -7.45 -9.32
CA VAL A 141 3.35 -7.03 -8.43
C VAL A 141 2.65 -8.27 -7.89
N ILE A 142 2.49 -8.33 -6.57
CA ILE A 142 1.74 -9.39 -5.89
C ILE A 142 0.51 -8.75 -5.25
N THR A 143 -0.67 -9.22 -5.64
CA THR A 143 -1.96 -8.82 -5.06
C THR A 143 -2.57 -9.98 -4.28
N VAL A 144 -3.42 -9.66 -3.33
CA VAL A 144 -4.15 -10.64 -2.52
C VAL A 144 -5.63 -10.37 -2.69
N GLU A 145 -6.37 -11.39 -3.11
CA GLU A 145 -7.81 -11.34 -3.34
C GLU A 145 -8.51 -12.47 -2.59
N GLU A 146 -9.81 -12.31 -2.33
CA GLU A 146 -10.63 -13.39 -1.76
C GLU A 146 -10.86 -14.46 -2.82
N GLY A 147 -10.40 -15.70 -2.52
CA GLY A 147 -10.62 -16.87 -3.37
C GLY A 147 -11.99 -17.52 -3.13
N ASN A 148 -12.37 -18.40 -4.02
CA ASN A 148 -13.60 -19.19 -3.91
C ASN A 148 -13.38 -20.56 -3.24
N SER A 149 -12.13 -20.94 -2.94
CA SER A 149 -11.74 -22.18 -2.29
C SER A 149 -11.43 -22.01 -0.80
N LEU A 150 -11.30 -23.13 -0.08
CA LEU A 150 -10.89 -23.12 1.34
C LEU A 150 -9.36 -23.02 1.48
N ASP A 151 -8.63 -23.34 0.44
CA ASP A 151 -7.17 -23.33 0.40
C ASP A 151 -6.68 -22.07 -0.32
N ASN A 152 -5.48 -21.63 0.07
CA ASN A 152 -4.81 -20.53 -0.64
C ASN A 152 -4.28 -21.03 -1.98
N GLU A 153 -4.55 -20.29 -3.04
CA GLU A 153 -4.11 -20.57 -4.39
C GLU A 153 -3.16 -19.46 -4.89
N LEU A 154 -2.21 -19.83 -5.73
CA LEU A 154 -1.29 -18.89 -6.36
C LEU A 154 -1.52 -18.91 -7.87
N ASP A 155 -2.09 -17.82 -8.37
CA ASP A 155 -2.23 -17.57 -9.80
C ASP A 155 -1.14 -16.63 -10.29
N VAL A 156 -0.47 -17.01 -11.38
CA VAL A 156 0.56 -16.19 -12.02
C VAL A 156 0.06 -15.73 -13.37
N VAL A 157 0.01 -14.43 -13.56
CA VAL A 157 -0.40 -13.80 -14.80
C VAL A 157 0.81 -13.15 -15.45
N GLU A 158 1.04 -13.45 -16.72
CA GLU A 158 2.05 -12.74 -17.51
C GLU A 158 1.50 -11.36 -17.88
N GLY A 159 2.12 -10.31 -17.33
CA GLY A 159 1.67 -8.95 -17.52
C GLY A 159 1.12 -8.33 -16.23
N MET A 160 0.16 -7.45 -16.36
CA MET A 160 -0.45 -6.72 -15.23
C MET A 160 -1.98 -6.73 -15.36
N LEU A 161 -2.66 -7.10 -14.28
CA LEU A 161 -4.12 -7.05 -14.19
C LEU A 161 -4.53 -5.71 -13.58
N PHE A 162 -5.53 -5.05 -14.19
CA PHE A 162 -6.12 -3.81 -13.69
C PHE A 162 -7.57 -4.06 -13.28
N ASP A 163 -8.03 -3.41 -12.22
CA ASP A 163 -9.43 -3.50 -11.75
C ASP A 163 -10.43 -2.92 -12.72
N ARG A 164 -10.01 -2.00 -13.58
CA ARG A 164 -10.85 -1.35 -14.57
C ARG A 164 -10.42 -1.70 -15.98
N GLY A 165 -11.41 -1.96 -16.83
CA GLY A 165 -11.21 -2.18 -18.24
C GLY A 165 -11.27 -0.88 -19.06
N TYR A 166 -11.75 -0.98 -20.29
CA TYR A 166 -11.90 0.17 -21.17
C TYR A 166 -12.93 1.19 -20.63
N LEU A 167 -12.69 2.47 -20.88
CA LEU A 167 -13.58 3.56 -20.45
C LEU A 167 -14.88 3.65 -21.25
N SER A 168 -14.89 3.13 -22.47
CA SER A 168 -16.07 3.18 -23.34
C SER A 168 -16.25 1.88 -24.13
N PRO A 169 -17.50 1.40 -24.30
CA PRO A 169 -17.81 0.26 -25.14
C PRO A 169 -17.37 0.42 -26.62
N TYR A 170 -17.11 1.64 -27.07
CA TYR A 170 -16.59 1.90 -28.42
C TYR A 170 -15.17 1.38 -28.64
N PHE A 171 -14.43 1.10 -27.57
CA PHE A 171 -13.09 0.50 -27.64
C PHE A 171 -13.09 -1.02 -27.78
N VAL A 172 -14.26 -1.66 -27.74
CA VAL A 172 -14.38 -3.12 -27.92
C VAL A 172 -13.99 -3.49 -29.33
N THR A 173 -12.96 -4.30 -29.48
CA THR A 173 -12.50 -4.85 -30.78
C THR A 173 -13.06 -6.24 -31.03
N ASN A 174 -13.27 -7.04 -29.97
CA ASN A 174 -13.86 -8.36 -30.04
C ASN A 174 -15.25 -8.35 -29.39
N GLN A 175 -16.31 -8.37 -30.24
CA GLN A 175 -17.69 -8.32 -29.77
C GLN A 175 -18.16 -9.61 -29.08
N GLN A 176 -17.54 -10.75 -29.36
CA GLN A 176 -17.94 -12.03 -28.75
C GLN A 176 -17.48 -12.12 -27.30
N SER A 177 -16.25 -11.70 -27.02
CA SER A 177 -15.68 -11.66 -25.67
C SER A 177 -15.94 -10.34 -24.93
N MET A 178 -16.52 -9.34 -25.63
CA MET A 178 -16.67 -7.97 -25.11
C MET A 178 -15.35 -7.39 -24.60
N ALA A 179 -14.26 -7.67 -25.31
CA ALA A 179 -12.91 -7.28 -24.95
C ALA A 179 -12.30 -6.31 -25.98
N ALA A 180 -11.42 -5.43 -25.50
CA ALA A 180 -10.54 -4.61 -26.32
C ALA A 180 -9.19 -5.34 -26.43
N GLU A 181 -9.00 -6.09 -27.52
CA GLU A 181 -7.77 -6.84 -27.80
C GLU A 181 -6.87 -6.00 -28.73
N LEU A 182 -5.65 -5.74 -28.30
CA LEU A 182 -4.67 -4.92 -29.01
C LEU A 182 -3.40 -5.74 -29.22
N GLU A 183 -2.96 -5.92 -30.46
CA GLU A 183 -1.72 -6.61 -30.79
C GLU A 183 -0.55 -5.61 -30.85
N GLU A 184 0.51 -5.87 -30.08
CA GLU A 184 1.72 -5.04 -30.00
C GLU A 184 1.43 -3.53 -29.83
N PRO A 185 0.57 -3.12 -28.87
CA PRO A 185 0.21 -1.72 -28.73
C PRO A 185 1.41 -0.86 -28.32
N LEU A 186 1.35 0.41 -28.69
CA LEU A 186 2.12 1.45 -28.04
C LEU A 186 1.41 1.80 -26.74
N VAL A 187 2.16 1.98 -25.66
CA VAL A 187 1.59 2.27 -24.34
C VAL A 187 1.96 3.69 -23.93
N LEU A 188 0.94 4.53 -23.66
CA LEU A 188 1.08 5.84 -23.09
C LEU A 188 0.68 5.78 -21.61
N LEU A 189 1.64 6.05 -20.73
CA LEU A 189 1.41 6.16 -19.29
C LEU A 189 1.31 7.63 -18.89
N HIS A 190 0.24 8.01 -18.20
CA HIS A 190 0.05 9.36 -17.70
C HIS A 190 -0.55 9.32 -16.29
N ASP A 191 0.07 10.03 -15.36
CA ASP A 191 -0.27 10.03 -13.92
C ASP A 191 -1.39 10.99 -13.53
N LYS A 192 -2.01 11.66 -14.52
CA LYS A 192 -3.06 12.66 -14.33
C LYS A 192 -4.24 12.42 -15.26
N LYS A 193 -5.30 13.20 -15.07
CA LYS A 193 -6.43 13.25 -16.00
C LYS A 193 -6.01 13.85 -17.33
N ILE A 194 -6.51 13.26 -18.40
CA ILE A 194 -6.38 13.76 -19.76
C ILE A 194 -7.71 14.40 -20.14
N SER A 195 -7.76 15.72 -20.22
CA SER A 195 -8.98 16.49 -20.51
C SER A 195 -8.89 17.29 -21.82
N ASN A 196 -7.71 17.37 -22.44
CA ASN A 196 -7.50 18.18 -23.62
C ASN A 196 -6.82 17.37 -24.71
N ILE A 197 -7.51 17.17 -25.83
CA ILE A 197 -6.99 16.40 -26.97
C ILE A 197 -5.71 17.03 -27.56
N ARG A 198 -5.52 18.35 -27.42
CA ARG A 198 -4.33 19.04 -27.96
C ARG A 198 -3.05 18.55 -27.31
N ASP A 199 -3.11 18.16 -26.04
CA ASP A 199 -1.94 17.65 -25.31
C ASP A 199 -1.54 16.25 -25.79
N LEU A 200 -2.51 15.49 -26.34
CA LEU A 200 -2.30 14.16 -26.92
C LEU A 200 -1.89 14.21 -28.40
N LEU A 201 -2.14 15.29 -29.12
CA LEU A 201 -1.88 15.37 -30.56
C LEU A 201 -0.49 14.90 -30.98
N PRO A 202 0.60 15.30 -30.30
CA PRO A 202 1.94 14.84 -30.69
C PRO A 202 2.12 13.33 -30.57
N ALA A 203 1.53 12.72 -29.52
CA ALA A 203 1.55 11.27 -29.33
C ALA A 203 0.69 10.56 -30.37
N LEU A 204 -0.51 11.06 -30.63
CA LEU A 204 -1.44 10.50 -31.64
C LEU A 204 -0.86 10.57 -33.06
N GLU A 205 -0.18 11.66 -33.42
CA GLU A 205 0.51 11.76 -34.72
C GLU A 205 1.66 10.75 -34.85
N ALA A 206 2.42 10.53 -33.79
CA ALA A 206 3.48 9.52 -33.78
C ALA A 206 2.93 8.10 -33.90
N VAL A 207 1.83 7.81 -33.21
CA VAL A 207 1.11 6.53 -33.27
C VAL A 207 0.54 6.30 -34.65
N ALA A 208 -0.13 7.30 -35.24
CA ALA A 208 -0.70 7.21 -36.58
C ALA A 208 0.36 6.90 -37.65
N LYS A 209 1.56 7.47 -37.52
CA LYS A 209 2.70 7.14 -38.40
C LYS A 209 3.22 5.73 -38.25
N SER A 210 3.11 5.15 -37.05
CA SER A 210 3.59 3.77 -36.78
C SER A 210 2.61 2.70 -37.25
N GLY A 211 1.32 3.04 -37.42
CA GLY A 211 0.25 2.10 -37.76
C GLY A 211 -0.10 1.09 -36.67
N ARG A 212 0.42 1.28 -35.46
CA ARG A 212 0.20 0.40 -34.30
C ARG A 212 -0.94 0.92 -33.44
N PRO A 213 -1.70 0.04 -32.74
CA PRO A 213 -2.71 0.48 -31.79
C PRO A 213 -2.07 1.21 -30.60
N LEU A 214 -2.84 2.08 -29.95
CA LEU A 214 -2.44 2.82 -28.77
C LEU A 214 -3.27 2.40 -27.57
N LEU A 215 -2.59 2.02 -26.48
CA LEU A 215 -3.18 1.85 -25.17
C LEU A 215 -2.80 3.05 -24.30
N ILE A 216 -3.80 3.76 -23.79
CA ILE A 216 -3.60 4.88 -22.86
C ILE A 216 -3.98 4.41 -21.47
N ILE A 217 -3.05 4.53 -20.52
CA ILE A 217 -3.26 4.29 -19.09
C ILE A 217 -3.10 5.63 -18.38
N ALA A 218 -4.20 6.17 -17.87
CA ALA A 218 -4.26 7.45 -17.20
C ALA A 218 -5.18 7.36 -15.98
N GLU A 219 -5.13 8.37 -15.09
CA GLU A 219 -6.06 8.47 -13.96
C GLU A 219 -7.51 8.54 -14.45
N ASP A 220 -7.76 9.34 -15.48
CA ASP A 220 -9.05 9.45 -16.16
C ASP A 220 -8.86 10.09 -17.53
N VAL A 221 -9.84 9.89 -18.44
CA VAL A 221 -9.88 10.55 -19.75
C VAL A 221 -11.26 11.19 -19.90
N GLU A 222 -11.32 12.51 -19.84
CA GLU A 222 -12.52 13.31 -19.89
C GLU A 222 -12.40 14.35 -21.03
N GLY A 223 -13.52 14.84 -21.52
CA GLY A 223 -13.59 15.95 -22.45
C GLY A 223 -14.21 15.56 -23.81
N GLU A 224 -14.31 16.55 -24.68
CA GLU A 224 -14.83 16.41 -26.04
C GLU A 224 -13.80 15.86 -27.02
#